data_a1b9c40c6bd49814abffe221d7d7dbbc
#
_entry.id   a1b9c40c6bd49814abffe221d7d7dbbc
#
_cell.length_a   1.000
_cell.length_b   1.000
_cell.length_c   1.000
_cell.angle_alpha   90.00
_cell.angle_beta   90.00
_cell.angle_gamma   90.00
#
_symmetry.space_group_name_H-M   'P 1'
#
loop_
_entity.id
_entity.type
_entity.pdbx_description
1 polymer ?
#
loop_
_entity_poly.entity_id
_entity_poly.type
_entity_poly.pdbx_seq_one_letter_code
_entity_poly.pdbx_strand_id
1 'polypeptide(L)'
;MNKYVLMVSLVALLTACGEKSEQAAAPADAPKTAQQVAAPAAAAAQGNDKAALVEQAKGAVQALGGTLKGELEAAMKAGGPVEAMNICHTKAPEIAKAVSAEKGMEISRVSLKNRNPEMGAANEWQVAVLNDFEAKKAAGEDPATMAYAEVVDKEFRFMKAIPTGAVCLKCHGTDLNPEVTAKLTELYPQDKATGYKEGDLRGAFVVVKQLTQ
;
A
#
# COMPACT_ATOMS: atom_id res chain seq x y z
N MET A 1 -32.12 -27.95 -28.68
CA MET A 1 -33.40 -27.71 -29.38
C MET A 1 -33.75 -26.24 -29.21
N ASN A 2 -33.94 -25.63 -30.35
CA ASN A 2 -34.58 -24.34 -30.67
C ASN A 2 -33.81 -23.07 -30.29
N LYS A 3 -33.35 -22.33 -31.22
CA LYS A 3 -33.76 -21.66 -32.51
C LYS A 3 -33.83 -20.14 -32.28
N TYR A 4 -32.90 -19.47 -33.00
CA TYR A 4 -33.07 -18.29 -33.88
C TYR A 4 -34.08 -17.21 -33.46
N VAL A 5 -33.70 -15.95 -33.50
CA VAL A 5 -34.19 -14.97 -34.48
C VAL A 5 -33.20 -13.81 -34.63
N LEU A 6 -32.71 -13.66 -35.84
CA LEU A 6 -32.14 -12.45 -36.44
C LEU A 6 -33.27 -11.45 -36.74
N MET A 7 -33.04 -10.16 -36.55
CA MET A 7 -33.70 -9.16 -37.40
C MET A 7 -32.75 -7.96 -37.67
N VAL A 8 -32.52 -7.80 -38.94
CA VAL A 8 -31.85 -6.73 -39.67
C VAL A 8 -32.92 -5.72 -40.13
N SER A 9 -32.65 -4.43 -40.09
CA SER A 9 -33.22 -3.40 -40.98
C SER A 9 -32.47 -2.08 -40.73
N LEU A 10 -31.67 -1.61 -41.57
CA LEU A 10 -31.69 -1.01 -42.89
C LEU A 10 -32.23 0.46 -42.91
N VAL A 11 -31.28 1.38 -43.15
CA VAL A 11 -31.27 2.58 -44.05
C VAL A 11 -32.26 3.74 -43.82
N ALA A 12 -31.70 4.95 -43.69
CA ALA A 12 -32.00 6.06 -44.62
C ALA A 12 -30.98 7.19 -44.54
N LEU A 13 -30.34 7.45 -45.66
CA LEU A 13 -29.61 8.67 -46.03
C LEU A 13 -30.62 9.78 -46.37
N LEU A 14 -30.30 10.99 -45.99
CA LEU A 14 -30.78 12.19 -46.72
C LEU A 14 -29.71 13.31 -46.68
N THR A 15 -29.22 13.58 -47.84
CA THR A 15 -28.40 14.73 -48.27
C THR A 15 -29.25 15.97 -48.44
N ALA A 16 -28.75 17.13 -48.08
CA ALA A 16 -29.10 18.39 -48.74
C ALA A 16 -27.98 19.44 -48.60
N CYS A 17 -27.62 19.92 -49.75
CA CYS A 17 -26.64 20.99 -50.05
C CYS A 17 -27.20 22.40 -49.85
N GLY A 18 -26.26 23.35 -49.84
CA GLY A 18 -26.47 24.77 -50.21
C GLY A 18 -26.22 25.71 -49.03
N GLU A 19 -25.58 26.85 -49.10
CA GLU A 19 -24.95 27.61 -50.18
C GLU A 19 -24.05 28.70 -49.60
N LYS A 20 -23.14 29.12 -50.31
CA LYS A 20 -22.16 30.19 -50.18
C LYS A 20 -22.77 31.56 -49.85
N SER A 21 -22.12 32.32 -49.00
CA SER A 21 -21.86 33.71 -49.35
C SER A 21 -20.65 34.30 -48.62
N GLU A 22 -19.97 35.03 -49.35
CA GLU A 22 -18.66 35.67 -49.25
C GLU A 22 -18.71 37.03 -48.58
N GLN A 23 -17.58 37.44 -48.04
CA GLN A 23 -17.02 38.81 -48.07
C GLN A 23 -17.00 39.60 -46.74
N ALA A 24 -15.91 39.78 -46.24
CA ALA A 24 -14.82 40.75 -46.36
C ALA A 24 -14.59 41.64 -45.13
N ALA A 25 -13.31 41.83 -44.89
CA ALA A 25 -12.63 42.98 -44.26
C ALA A 25 -12.38 42.97 -42.73
N ALA A 26 -11.12 42.79 -42.42
CA ALA A 26 -10.43 43.24 -41.21
C ALA A 26 -10.25 44.79 -41.24
N PRO A 27 -9.65 45.45 -40.24
CA PRO A 27 -8.87 45.00 -39.09
C PRO A 27 -9.24 45.77 -37.78
N ALA A 28 -8.76 45.33 -36.63
CA ALA A 28 -8.09 46.14 -35.62
C ALA A 28 -7.90 45.42 -34.27
N ASP A 29 -6.66 45.41 -33.85
CA ASP A 29 -6.11 45.41 -32.48
C ASP A 29 -6.75 44.56 -31.40
N ALA A 30 -6.00 43.48 -31.06
CA ALA A 30 -6.09 42.72 -29.82
C ALA A 30 -5.12 43.28 -28.78
N PRO A 31 -5.51 43.46 -27.52
CA PRO A 31 -4.54 43.40 -26.46
C PRO A 31 -4.30 41.92 -26.12
N LYS A 32 -3.05 41.51 -26.23
CA LYS A 32 -2.53 40.22 -25.69
C LYS A 32 -2.75 40.21 -24.19
N THR A 33 -3.79 39.53 -23.73
CA THR A 33 -3.92 39.18 -22.34
C THR A 33 -2.94 38.04 -22.09
N ALA A 34 -1.89 38.35 -21.34
CA ALA A 34 -0.94 37.39 -20.85
C ALA A 34 -1.69 36.29 -20.08
N GLN A 35 -1.66 35.09 -20.62
CA GLN A 35 -2.11 33.88 -19.94
C GLN A 35 -1.09 33.59 -18.83
N GLN A 36 -1.45 34.02 -17.64
CA GLN A 36 -0.71 33.78 -16.43
C GLN A 36 -0.76 32.27 -16.19
N VAL A 37 0.35 31.61 -16.47
CA VAL A 37 0.57 30.20 -16.10
C VAL A 37 0.66 30.10 -14.57
N ALA A 38 -0.50 29.97 -13.94
CA ALA A 38 -0.58 29.65 -12.53
C ALA A 38 -0.70 28.13 -12.36
N ALA A 39 0.44 27.44 -12.37
CA ALA A 39 0.49 26.07 -11.85
C ALA A 39 1.94 25.63 -11.57
N PRO A 40 2.45 25.87 -10.38
CA PRO A 40 3.00 24.80 -9.57
C PRO A 40 2.58 24.88 -8.07
N ALA A 41 2.01 25.99 -7.62
CA ALA A 41 1.68 26.15 -6.19
C ALA A 41 0.55 25.23 -5.69
N ALA A 42 -0.44 24.94 -6.53
CA ALA A 42 -1.55 24.07 -6.15
C ALA A 42 -1.15 22.58 -6.01
N ALA A 43 -0.18 22.10 -6.80
CA ALA A 43 0.33 20.74 -6.70
C ALA A 43 1.20 20.54 -5.44
N ALA A 44 1.98 21.56 -5.04
CA ALA A 44 2.78 21.53 -3.83
C ALA A 44 1.91 21.60 -2.56
N ALA A 45 0.83 22.38 -2.57
CA ALA A 45 -0.11 22.45 -1.45
C ALA A 45 -0.89 21.14 -1.26
N GLN A 46 -1.26 20.45 -2.32
CA GLN A 46 -1.92 19.14 -2.26
C GLN A 46 -0.96 18.03 -1.78
N GLY A 47 0.35 18.16 -2.03
CA GLY A 47 1.35 17.19 -1.61
C GLY A 47 1.57 17.12 -0.09
N ASN A 48 1.22 18.17 0.65
CA ASN A 48 1.40 18.29 2.10
C ASN A 48 0.09 18.24 2.89
N ASP A 49 -1.06 18.08 2.24
CA ASP A 49 -2.33 17.84 2.94
C ASP A 49 -2.27 16.50 3.65
N LYS A 50 -2.45 16.51 4.97
CA LYS A 50 -2.42 15.31 5.82
C LYS A 50 -3.40 14.25 5.36
N ALA A 51 -4.60 14.63 4.92
CA ALA A 51 -5.59 13.68 4.44
C ALA A 51 -5.12 12.99 3.15
N ALA A 52 -4.58 13.76 2.20
CA ALA A 52 -4.00 13.22 0.98
C ALA A 52 -2.79 12.31 1.26
N LEU A 53 -1.93 12.68 2.23
CA LEU A 53 -0.80 11.86 2.65
C LEU A 53 -1.24 10.54 3.28
N VAL A 54 -2.30 10.55 4.08
CA VAL A 54 -2.89 9.33 4.66
C VAL A 54 -3.39 8.38 3.57
N GLU A 55 -4.09 8.89 2.55
CA GLU A 55 -4.56 8.07 1.44
C GLU A 55 -3.39 7.50 0.59
N GLN A 56 -2.34 8.30 0.35
CA GLN A 56 -1.12 7.82 -0.29
C GLN A 56 -0.45 6.70 0.52
N ALA A 57 -0.34 6.88 1.85
CA ALA A 57 0.23 5.89 2.75
C ALA A 57 -0.59 4.59 2.79
N LYS A 58 -1.92 4.69 2.83
CA LYS A 58 -2.79 3.50 2.72
C LYS A 58 -2.57 2.76 1.41
N GLY A 59 -2.43 3.48 0.29
CA GLY A 59 -2.10 2.89 -1.01
C GLY A 59 -0.74 2.18 -1.01
N ALA A 60 0.29 2.76 -0.35
CA ALA A 60 1.59 2.14 -0.20
C ALA A 60 1.55 0.87 0.67
N VAL A 61 0.83 0.92 1.78
CA VAL A 61 0.59 -0.26 2.65
C VAL A 61 -0.12 -1.38 1.89
N GLN A 62 -1.15 -1.03 1.11
CA GLN A 62 -1.90 -2.00 0.32
C GLN A 62 -1.03 -2.63 -0.78
N ALA A 63 -0.18 -1.85 -1.44
CA ALA A 63 0.74 -2.34 -2.44
C ALA A 63 1.76 -3.32 -1.83
N LEU A 64 2.44 -2.92 -0.73
CA LEU A 64 3.40 -3.81 -0.06
C LEU A 64 2.72 -5.06 0.51
N GLY A 65 1.64 -4.89 1.25
CA GLY A 65 0.92 -6.00 1.89
C GLY A 65 0.32 -6.98 0.88
N GLY A 66 -0.26 -6.47 -0.20
CA GLY A 66 -0.85 -7.27 -1.27
C GLY A 66 0.20 -8.09 -2.02
N THR A 67 1.32 -7.46 -2.42
CA THR A 67 2.42 -8.16 -3.10
C THR A 67 3.04 -9.24 -2.22
N LEU A 68 3.35 -8.91 -0.96
CA LEU A 68 3.90 -9.88 -0.01
C LEU A 68 2.96 -11.06 0.25
N LYS A 69 1.66 -10.79 0.37
CA LYS A 69 0.66 -11.83 0.57
C LYS A 69 0.55 -12.73 -0.66
N GLY A 70 0.56 -12.18 -1.87
CA GLY A 70 0.56 -12.95 -3.11
C GLY A 70 1.75 -13.88 -3.24
N GLU A 71 2.96 -13.38 -2.97
CA GLU A 71 4.20 -14.19 -2.97
C GLU A 71 4.14 -15.29 -1.89
N LEU A 72 3.68 -14.96 -0.69
CA LEU A 72 3.48 -15.91 0.40
C LEU A 72 2.52 -17.05 -0.01
N GLU A 73 1.35 -16.71 -0.55
CA GLU A 73 0.34 -17.70 -0.95
C GLU A 73 0.82 -18.58 -2.10
N ALA A 74 1.56 -18.02 -3.07
CA ALA A 74 2.17 -18.75 -4.15
C ALA A 74 3.22 -19.75 -3.65
N ALA A 75 4.11 -19.31 -2.75
CA ALA A 75 5.13 -20.16 -2.15
C ALA A 75 4.53 -21.25 -1.25
N MET A 76 3.49 -20.91 -0.48
CA MET A 76 2.74 -21.91 0.32
C MET A 76 2.13 -23.02 -0.54
N LYS A 77 1.64 -22.70 -1.73
CA LYS A 77 1.09 -23.69 -2.69
C LYS A 77 2.21 -24.52 -3.34
N ALA A 78 3.36 -23.91 -3.62
CA ALA A 78 4.46 -24.57 -4.33
C ALA A 78 5.25 -25.55 -3.45
N GLY A 79 5.55 -25.17 -2.21
CA GLY A 79 6.44 -25.96 -1.33
C GLY A 79 6.12 -25.81 0.16
N GLY A 80 4.93 -25.32 0.49
CA GLY A 80 4.49 -25.17 1.88
C GLY A 80 5.23 -24.09 2.68
N PRO A 81 5.16 -24.16 4.03
CA PRO A 81 5.67 -23.09 4.87
C PRO A 81 7.18 -22.90 4.81
N VAL A 82 7.96 -23.95 4.55
CA VAL A 82 9.42 -23.86 4.43
C VAL A 82 9.81 -23.03 3.19
N GLU A 83 9.18 -23.29 2.05
CA GLU A 83 9.40 -22.51 0.84
C GLU A 83 8.93 -21.05 1.01
N ALA A 84 7.80 -20.86 1.64
CA ALA A 84 7.29 -19.53 1.96
C ALA A 84 8.27 -18.71 2.82
N MET A 85 8.98 -19.33 3.75
CA MET A 85 10.03 -18.66 4.54
C MET A 85 11.22 -18.22 3.70
N ASN A 86 11.69 -19.04 2.74
CA ASN A 86 12.74 -18.67 1.79
C ASN A 86 12.36 -17.42 1.01
N ILE A 87 11.13 -17.38 0.47
CA ILE A 87 10.60 -16.21 -0.25
C ILE A 87 10.51 -14.98 0.66
N CYS A 88 10.00 -15.13 1.88
CA CYS A 88 9.93 -14.02 2.83
C CYS A 88 11.33 -13.50 3.20
N HIS A 89 12.32 -14.37 3.31
CA HIS A 89 13.69 -13.97 3.63
C HIS A 89 14.36 -13.19 2.50
N THR A 90 14.19 -13.62 1.27
CA THR A 90 14.88 -13.05 0.10
C THR A 90 14.11 -11.93 -0.58
N LYS A 91 12.83 -12.16 -0.88
CA LYS A 91 12.03 -11.21 -1.69
C LYS A 91 11.39 -10.07 -0.89
N ALA A 92 11.08 -10.27 0.39
CA ALA A 92 10.37 -9.23 1.13
C ALA A 92 11.14 -7.89 1.23
N PRO A 93 12.49 -7.87 1.40
CA PRO A 93 13.26 -6.63 1.35
C PRO A 93 13.20 -5.95 -0.03
N GLU A 94 13.32 -6.73 -1.10
CA GLU A 94 13.29 -6.23 -2.48
C GLU A 94 11.93 -5.60 -2.82
N ILE A 95 10.84 -6.27 -2.43
CA ILE A 95 9.47 -5.77 -2.61
C ILE A 95 9.27 -4.47 -1.84
N ALA A 96 9.71 -4.38 -0.59
CA ALA A 96 9.61 -3.16 0.20
C ALA A 96 10.38 -2.00 -0.45
N LYS A 97 11.58 -2.25 -0.95
CA LYS A 97 12.39 -1.27 -1.67
C LYS A 97 11.71 -0.81 -2.97
N ALA A 98 11.18 -1.74 -3.76
CA ALA A 98 10.49 -1.43 -5.02
C ALA A 98 9.24 -0.58 -4.78
N VAL A 99 8.40 -0.95 -3.80
CA VAL A 99 7.20 -0.19 -3.45
C VAL A 99 7.57 1.19 -2.90
N SER A 100 8.62 1.29 -2.07
CA SER A 100 9.11 2.58 -1.56
C SER A 100 9.49 3.52 -2.70
N ALA A 101 10.25 3.02 -3.68
CA ALA A 101 10.65 3.80 -4.85
C ALA A 101 9.45 4.21 -5.72
N GLU A 102 8.51 3.29 -5.97
CA GLU A 102 7.30 3.57 -6.76
C GLU A 102 6.41 4.64 -6.11
N LYS A 103 6.23 4.56 -4.80
CA LYS A 103 5.32 5.45 -4.07
C LYS A 103 5.97 6.76 -3.61
N GLY A 104 7.30 6.89 -3.72
CA GLY A 104 8.02 8.06 -3.22
C GLY A 104 7.88 8.25 -1.71
N MET A 105 7.76 7.15 -0.97
CA MET A 105 7.64 7.08 0.48
C MET A 105 8.47 5.89 0.98
N GLU A 106 9.15 6.05 2.10
CA GLU A 106 9.77 4.91 2.77
C GLU A 106 8.67 4.03 3.38
N ILE A 107 8.63 2.75 3.01
CA ILE A 107 7.70 1.80 3.58
C ILE A 107 8.41 0.57 4.13
N SER A 108 8.06 0.18 5.36
CA SER A 108 8.63 -0.95 6.08
C SER A 108 7.58 -1.64 6.95
N ARG A 109 8.01 -2.65 7.70
CA ARG A 109 7.21 -3.33 8.72
C ARG A 109 8.02 -3.48 9.99
N VAL A 110 7.41 -3.16 11.12
CA VAL A 110 8.04 -3.26 12.43
C VAL A 110 7.18 -4.06 13.41
N SER A 111 7.79 -4.58 14.46
CA SER A 111 7.08 -5.31 15.50
C SER A 111 7.86 -5.26 16.81
N LEU A 112 7.15 -5.28 17.94
CA LEU A 112 7.75 -5.49 19.27
C LEU A 112 8.38 -6.89 19.39
N LYS A 113 7.80 -7.87 18.69
CA LYS A 113 8.33 -9.24 18.53
C LYS A 113 8.75 -9.43 17.07
N ASN A 114 9.90 -8.87 16.70
CA ASN A 114 10.39 -8.95 15.33
C ASN A 114 10.99 -10.32 15.00
N ARG A 115 10.95 -10.72 13.73
CA ARG A 115 11.60 -11.93 13.21
C ARG A 115 13.03 -11.65 12.81
N ASN A 116 13.23 -10.58 12.08
CA ASN A 116 14.53 -10.08 11.66
C ASN A 116 14.78 -8.73 12.35
N PRO A 117 15.70 -8.64 13.32
CA PRO A 117 15.96 -7.40 14.04
C PRO A 117 16.56 -6.29 13.15
N GLU A 118 17.31 -6.62 12.12
CA GLU A 118 17.91 -5.63 11.22
C GLU A 118 16.84 -4.86 10.41
N MET A 119 15.72 -5.53 10.10
CA MET A 119 14.68 -4.97 9.25
C MET A 119 13.37 -4.66 9.96
N GLY A 120 13.12 -5.31 11.08
CA GLY A 120 11.83 -5.27 11.77
C GLY A 120 11.87 -4.68 13.16
N ALA A 121 13.02 -4.19 13.64
CA ALA A 121 13.10 -3.48 14.90
C ALA A 121 12.43 -2.12 14.81
N ALA A 122 11.56 -1.82 15.79
CA ALA A 122 10.90 -0.52 15.89
C ALA A 122 11.82 0.50 16.61
N ASN A 123 11.87 1.72 16.11
CA ASN A 123 12.50 2.84 16.82
C ASN A 123 11.56 3.39 17.91
N GLU A 124 12.00 4.40 18.64
CA GLU A 124 11.31 4.93 19.82
C GLU A 124 9.85 5.34 19.55
N TRP A 125 9.60 6.16 18.51
CA TRP A 125 8.23 6.61 18.20
C TRP A 125 7.35 5.46 17.69
N GLN A 126 7.91 4.50 16.95
CA GLN A 126 7.21 3.32 16.47
C GLN A 126 6.84 2.38 17.61
N VAL A 127 7.72 2.23 18.61
CA VAL A 127 7.44 1.47 19.83
C VAL A 127 6.28 2.10 20.60
N ALA A 128 6.26 3.43 20.72
CA ALA A 128 5.16 4.14 21.39
C ALA A 128 3.82 3.87 20.70
N VAL A 129 3.76 3.93 19.36
CA VAL A 129 2.56 3.64 18.58
C VAL A 129 2.16 2.16 18.67
N LEU A 130 3.13 1.23 18.63
CA LEU A 130 2.83 -0.21 18.79
C LEU A 130 2.25 -0.51 20.17
N ASN A 131 2.76 0.13 21.23
CA ASN A 131 2.22 -0.02 22.58
C ASN A 131 0.80 0.55 22.70
N ASP A 132 0.50 1.67 22.04
CA ASP A 132 -0.86 2.23 21.95
C ASP A 132 -1.80 1.25 21.23
N PHE A 133 -1.37 0.62 20.13
CA PHE A 133 -2.15 -0.40 19.44
C PHE A 133 -2.39 -1.64 20.31
N GLU A 134 -1.40 -2.09 21.09
CA GLU A 134 -1.59 -3.20 22.04
C GLU A 134 -2.59 -2.83 23.16
N ALA A 135 -2.52 -1.60 23.67
CA ALA A 135 -3.47 -1.12 24.68
C ALA A 135 -4.90 -1.07 24.13
N LYS A 136 -5.09 -0.56 22.90
CA LYS A 136 -6.39 -0.52 22.21
C LYS A 136 -6.93 -1.92 21.96
N LYS A 137 -6.08 -2.85 21.51
CA LYS A 137 -6.44 -4.26 21.36
C LYS A 137 -6.89 -4.86 22.69
N ALA A 138 -6.17 -4.60 23.77
CA ALA A 138 -6.54 -5.08 25.11
C ALA A 138 -7.87 -4.51 25.58
N ALA A 139 -8.25 -3.30 25.12
CA ALA A 139 -9.55 -2.68 25.33
C ALA A 139 -10.66 -3.22 24.41
N GLY A 140 -10.35 -4.16 23.52
CA GLY A 140 -11.32 -4.83 22.64
C GLY A 140 -11.42 -4.23 21.23
N GLU A 141 -10.56 -3.28 20.85
CA GLU A 141 -10.55 -2.75 19.49
C GLU A 141 -9.94 -3.77 18.52
N ASP A 142 -10.46 -3.81 17.29
CA ASP A 142 -9.95 -4.67 16.23
C ASP A 142 -8.65 -4.09 15.62
N PRO A 143 -7.51 -4.79 15.70
CA PRO A 143 -6.27 -4.34 15.06
C PRO A 143 -6.40 -4.04 13.56
N ALA A 144 -7.32 -4.69 12.87
CA ALA A 144 -7.55 -4.43 11.45
C ALA A 144 -8.01 -2.99 11.17
N THR A 145 -8.59 -2.30 12.15
CA THR A 145 -9.05 -0.91 12.01
C THR A 145 -8.01 0.12 12.44
N MET A 146 -7.01 -0.26 13.26
CA MET A 146 -6.07 0.67 13.89
C MET A 146 -5.09 1.27 12.89
N ALA A 147 -4.95 2.59 12.96
CA ALA A 147 -3.95 3.35 12.23
C ALA A 147 -3.51 4.58 13.05
N TYR A 148 -2.33 5.04 12.78
CA TYR A 148 -1.75 6.26 13.31
C TYR A 148 -1.25 7.13 12.17
N ALA A 149 -1.44 8.45 12.26
CA ALA A 149 -0.93 9.40 11.29
C ALA A 149 -0.60 10.73 11.97
N GLU A 150 0.62 11.22 11.77
CA GLU A 150 1.07 12.49 12.31
C GLU A 150 2.06 13.17 11.35
N VAL A 151 2.14 14.49 11.44
CA VAL A 151 3.22 15.27 10.83
C VAL A 151 4.03 15.86 11.97
N VAL A 152 5.29 15.48 12.04
CA VAL A 152 6.26 15.97 13.03
C VAL A 152 7.33 16.74 12.26
N ASP A 153 7.43 18.03 12.48
CA ASP A 153 8.29 18.94 11.71
C ASP A 153 7.98 18.85 10.20
N LYS A 154 8.87 18.26 9.43
CA LYS A 154 8.73 18.05 7.97
C LYS A 154 8.63 16.57 7.61
N GLU A 155 8.28 15.74 8.54
CA GLU A 155 8.16 14.31 8.34
C GLU A 155 6.72 13.86 8.58
N PHE A 156 6.11 13.31 7.55
CA PHE A 156 4.84 12.59 7.69
C PHE A 156 5.12 11.15 8.13
N ARG A 157 4.47 10.75 9.21
CA ARG A 157 4.54 9.42 9.84
C ARG A 157 3.18 8.75 9.77
N PHE A 158 3.15 7.54 9.28
CA PHE A 158 1.94 6.72 9.27
C PHE A 158 2.25 5.29 9.70
N MET A 159 1.39 4.72 10.53
CA MET A 159 1.43 3.30 10.86
C MET A 159 0.06 2.67 10.68
N LYS A 160 0.04 1.44 10.16
CA LYS A 160 -1.16 0.61 10.03
C LYS A 160 -0.92 -0.71 10.72
N ALA A 161 -1.71 -1.04 11.70
CA ALA A 161 -1.60 -2.31 12.42
C ALA A 161 -1.80 -3.50 11.48
N ILE A 162 -1.09 -4.58 11.78
CA ILE A 162 -1.14 -5.87 11.06
C ILE A 162 -1.74 -6.89 12.02
N PRO A 163 -3.00 -7.30 11.82
CA PRO A 163 -3.58 -8.41 12.60
C PRO A 163 -2.97 -9.74 12.17
N THR A 164 -2.88 -10.67 13.10
CA THR A 164 -2.49 -12.05 12.85
C THR A 164 -3.69 -12.84 12.33
N GLY A 165 -3.64 -13.31 11.10
CA GLY A 165 -4.66 -14.19 10.52
C GLY A 165 -4.28 -15.66 10.62
N ALA A 166 -5.21 -16.57 10.30
CA ALA A 166 -5.00 -18.01 10.37
C ALA A 166 -3.78 -18.50 9.58
N VAL A 167 -3.54 -17.94 8.37
CA VAL A 167 -2.35 -18.30 7.56
C VAL A 167 -1.04 -17.93 8.24
N CYS A 168 -1.02 -16.86 9.03
CA CYS A 168 0.16 -16.37 9.72
C CYS A 168 0.64 -17.36 10.81
N LEU A 169 -0.29 -18.09 11.41
CA LEU A 169 -0.01 -19.02 12.50
C LEU A 169 0.84 -20.21 12.07
N LYS A 170 0.93 -20.51 10.77
CA LYS A 170 1.81 -21.55 10.23
C LYS A 170 3.30 -21.32 10.55
N CYS A 171 3.69 -20.02 10.68
CA CYS A 171 5.07 -19.62 10.98
C CYS A 171 5.17 -18.69 12.20
N HIS A 172 4.07 -18.21 12.74
CA HIS A 172 4.03 -17.27 13.87
C HIS A 172 3.23 -17.79 15.08
N GLY A 173 2.61 -18.95 14.97
CA GLY A 173 1.76 -19.54 16.00
C GLY A 173 2.52 -20.07 17.21
N THR A 174 1.77 -20.73 18.10
CA THR A 174 2.29 -21.39 19.31
C THR A 174 2.72 -22.82 19.05
N ASP A 175 2.13 -23.47 18.05
CA ASP A 175 2.38 -24.87 17.69
C ASP A 175 2.90 -24.93 16.24
N LEU A 176 4.21 -24.90 16.10
CA LEU A 176 4.89 -24.90 14.81
C LEU A 176 5.35 -26.30 14.43
N ASN A 177 5.20 -26.64 13.16
CA ASN A 177 5.79 -27.86 12.61
C ASN A 177 7.32 -27.88 12.87
N PRO A 178 7.92 -29.01 13.25
CA PRO A 178 9.38 -29.12 13.48
C PRO A 178 10.24 -28.62 12.32
N GLU A 179 9.85 -28.87 11.06
CA GLU A 179 10.57 -28.37 9.88
C GLU A 179 10.53 -26.85 9.79
N VAL A 180 9.40 -26.23 10.14
CA VAL A 180 9.25 -24.78 10.22
C VAL A 180 10.16 -24.21 11.30
N THR A 181 10.19 -24.84 12.48
CA THR A 181 11.03 -24.43 13.60
C THR A 181 12.51 -24.51 13.22
N ALA A 182 12.95 -25.61 12.61
CA ALA A 182 14.33 -25.78 12.14
C ALA A 182 14.72 -24.70 11.14
N LYS A 183 13.83 -24.42 10.15
CA LYS A 183 14.09 -23.39 9.13
C LYS A 183 14.10 -21.97 9.72
N LEU A 184 13.25 -21.69 10.69
CA LEU A 184 13.28 -20.41 11.41
C LEU A 184 14.59 -20.20 12.16
N THR A 185 15.09 -21.24 12.84
CA THR A 185 16.37 -21.18 13.55
C THR A 185 17.54 -20.94 12.59
N GLU A 186 17.51 -21.56 11.41
CA GLU A 186 18.52 -21.38 10.36
C GLU A 186 18.51 -19.94 9.82
N LEU A 187 17.34 -19.43 9.41
CA LEU A 187 17.24 -18.14 8.73
C LEU A 187 17.19 -16.94 9.69
N TYR A 188 16.69 -17.14 10.89
CA TYR A 188 16.41 -16.08 11.87
C TYR A 188 16.79 -16.50 13.28
N PRO A 189 18.09 -16.63 13.60
CA PRO A 189 18.54 -17.12 14.91
C PRO A 189 18.10 -16.24 16.09
N GLN A 190 17.66 -15.00 15.83
CA GLN A 190 17.16 -14.05 16.82
C GLN A 190 15.63 -13.85 16.74
N ASP A 191 14.91 -14.78 16.11
CA ASP A 191 13.45 -14.68 15.92
C ASP A 191 12.72 -14.61 17.27
N LYS A 192 11.90 -13.58 17.42
CA LYS A 192 10.97 -13.38 18.53
C LYS A 192 9.49 -13.47 18.10
N ALA A 193 9.24 -13.70 16.81
CA ALA A 193 7.93 -13.57 16.20
C ALA A 193 7.14 -14.87 16.18
N THR A 194 7.09 -15.56 17.30
CA THR A 194 6.29 -16.79 17.50
C THR A 194 5.35 -16.64 18.70
N GLY A 195 4.44 -17.59 18.88
CA GLY A 195 3.50 -17.61 20.01
C GLY A 195 2.31 -16.65 19.83
N TYR A 196 1.96 -16.30 18.60
CA TYR A 196 0.77 -15.51 18.28
C TYR A 196 -0.47 -16.38 18.19
N LYS A 197 -1.61 -15.74 18.45
CA LYS A 197 -2.95 -16.27 18.21
C LYS A 197 -3.63 -15.45 17.11
N GLU A 198 -4.68 -15.98 16.52
CA GLU A 198 -5.50 -15.23 15.56
C GLU A 198 -6.07 -13.98 16.21
N GLY A 199 -6.04 -12.87 15.50
CA GLY A 199 -6.44 -11.55 16.01
C GLY A 199 -5.38 -10.82 16.83
N ASP A 200 -4.23 -11.43 17.13
CA ASP A 200 -3.12 -10.72 17.80
C ASP A 200 -2.51 -9.66 16.90
N LEU A 201 -1.97 -8.61 17.51
CA LEU A 201 -1.20 -7.60 16.81
C LEU A 201 0.16 -8.17 16.41
N ARG A 202 0.35 -8.47 15.10
CA ARG A 202 1.63 -9.00 14.59
C ARG A 202 2.71 -7.92 14.52
N GLY A 203 2.31 -6.68 14.40
CA GLY A 203 3.15 -5.51 14.22
C GLY A 203 2.42 -4.43 13.43
N ALA A 204 3.16 -3.59 12.73
CA ALA A 204 2.58 -2.56 11.88
C ALA A 204 3.38 -2.35 10.58
N PHE A 205 2.70 -1.95 9.51
CA PHE A 205 3.32 -1.24 8.41
C PHE A 205 3.68 0.16 8.87
N VAL A 206 4.81 0.65 8.43
CA VAL A 206 5.27 2.02 8.68
C VAL A 206 5.48 2.71 7.34
N VAL A 207 4.97 3.92 7.20
CA VAL A 207 5.24 4.78 6.04
C VAL A 207 5.78 6.10 6.55
N VAL A 208 6.91 6.52 5.99
CA VAL A 208 7.54 7.81 6.28
C VAL A 208 7.74 8.57 4.97
N LYS A 209 7.42 9.86 4.98
CA LYS A 209 7.67 10.76 3.85
C LYS A 209 8.22 12.08 4.32
N GLN A 210 9.35 12.48 3.76
CA GLN A 210 9.88 13.82 3.96
C GLN A 210 9.05 14.82 3.14
N LEU A 211 8.62 15.90 3.79
CA LEU A 211 7.80 16.93 3.17
C LEU A 211 8.71 18.06 2.67
N THR A 212 8.54 18.42 1.40
CA THR A 212 9.15 19.61 0.83
C THR A 212 8.42 20.88 1.30
N GLN A 213 9.14 21.97 1.43
CA GLN A 213 8.56 23.31 1.68
C GLN A 213 7.74 23.78 0.50
#